data_cfbb12f67fb39dde2cfc79c876cea710
#
_entry.id   cfbb12f67fb39dde2cfc79c876cea710
#
_cell.length_a   1.000
_cell.length_b   1.000
_cell.length_c   1.000
_cell.angle_alpha   90.00
_cell.angle_beta   90.00
_cell.angle_gamma   90.00
#
_symmetry.space_group_name_H-M   'P 1'
#
loop_
_entity.id
_entity.type
_entity.pdbx_description
1 polymer ?
#
loop_
_entity_poly.entity_id
_entity_poly.type
_entity_poly.pdbx_seq_one_letter_code
_entity_poly.pdbx_strand_id
1 'polypeptide(L)'
;YAATKKAGEVMSHSYAHLFDIPTTCFRFFTVYGPWGRPDMALFKFTRAILDSAPIDVFNHGEMHRDFTYVDDLVQAILRLVTVPPGLEDLKIKNDSKSQSAPWRVVNIGNSKSESLLRFIEVLEGELGEKAKKNFLPLQAGDVPKTWADCSLLTELTGFKPSTPIETGIRNFVHWYRQYYENLDR
;
A
#
# COMPACT_ATOMS: atom_id res chain seq x y z
N TYR A 1 -9.59 -4.39 13.43
CA TYR A 1 -9.38 -3.93 12.05
C TYR A 1 -9.45 -5.08 11.03
N ALA A 2 -8.64 -6.15 11.18
CA ALA A 2 -8.63 -7.28 10.24
C ALA A 2 -10.01 -7.95 10.09
N ALA A 3 -10.72 -8.15 11.20
CA ALA A 3 -12.06 -8.72 11.21
C ALA A 3 -13.06 -7.85 10.43
N THR A 4 -13.04 -6.53 10.61
CA THR A 4 -13.94 -5.62 9.87
C THR A 4 -13.64 -5.59 8.37
N LYS A 5 -12.37 -5.66 7.97
CA LYS A 5 -11.99 -5.77 6.55
C LYS A 5 -12.48 -7.08 5.93
N LYS A 6 -12.32 -8.20 6.66
CA LYS A 6 -12.83 -9.50 6.20
C LYS A 6 -14.35 -9.54 6.15
N ALA A 7 -15.04 -8.94 7.10
CA ALA A 7 -16.50 -8.79 7.06
C ALA A 7 -16.96 -8.04 5.81
N GLY A 8 -16.27 -6.96 5.41
CA GLY A 8 -16.56 -6.23 4.17
C GLY A 8 -16.43 -7.10 2.91
N GLU A 9 -15.43 -7.97 2.83
CA GLU A 9 -15.30 -8.93 1.71
C GLU A 9 -16.51 -9.90 1.65
N VAL A 10 -16.93 -10.44 2.79
CA VAL A 10 -18.07 -11.38 2.87
C VAL A 10 -19.38 -10.68 2.53
N MET A 11 -19.61 -9.48 3.06
CA MET A 11 -20.81 -8.69 2.76
C MET A 11 -20.89 -8.35 1.26
N SER A 12 -19.79 -7.89 0.68
CA SER A 12 -19.76 -7.56 -0.76
C SER A 12 -20.01 -8.77 -1.65
N HIS A 13 -19.54 -9.96 -1.23
CA HIS A 13 -19.86 -11.22 -1.93
C HIS A 13 -21.36 -11.51 -1.92
N SER A 14 -22.03 -11.34 -0.77
CA SER A 14 -23.47 -11.56 -0.65
C SER A 14 -24.27 -10.60 -1.55
N TYR A 15 -23.86 -9.34 -1.61
CA TYR A 15 -24.47 -8.34 -2.49
C TYR A 15 -24.22 -8.65 -3.97
N ALA A 16 -23.00 -9.03 -4.32
CA ALA A 16 -22.68 -9.45 -5.69
C ALA A 16 -23.56 -10.61 -6.14
N HIS A 17 -23.80 -11.60 -5.26
CA HIS A 17 -24.65 -12.75 -5.54
C HIS A 17 -26.13 -12.35 -5.67
N LEU A 18 -26.66 -11.56 -4.73
CA LEU A 18 -28.10 -11.24 -4.69
C LEU A 18 -28.53 -10.29 -5.80
N PHE A 19 -27.65 -9.39 -6.21
CA PHE A 19 -27.98 -8.30 -7.12
C PHE A 19 -27.20 -8.35 -8.44
N ASP A 20 -26.44 -9.42 -8.68
CA ASP A 20 -25.59 -9.60 -9.87
C ASP A 20 -24.67 -8.41 -10.14
N ILE A 21 -24.06 -7.86 -9.07
CA ILE A 21 -23.16 -6.70 -9.14
C ILE A 21 -21.72 -7.19 -9.28
N PRO A 22 -21.06 -6.98 -10.45
CA PRO A 22 -19.65 -7.33 -10.60
C PRO A 22 -18.78 -6.58 -9.58
N THR A 23 -18.14 -7.32 -8.67
CA THR A 23 -17.43 -6.75 -7.53
C THR A 23 -16.01 -7.26 -7.44
N THR A 24 -15.03 -6.36 -7.46
CA THR A 24 -13.63 -6.65 -7.16
C THR A 24 -13.23 -6.02 -5.84
N CYS A 25 -12.91 -6.83 -4.84
CA CYS A 25 -12.34 -6.39 -3.57
C CYS A 25 -10.82 -6.24 -3.69
N PHE A 26 -10.27 -5.19 -3.13
CA PHE A 26 -8.83 -4.95 -3.13
C PHE A 26 -8.22 -5.19 -1.76
N ARG A 27 -7.04 -5.82 -1.73
CA ARG A 27 -6.17 -5.89 -0.56
C ARG A 27 -4.92 -5.08 -0.82
N PHE A 28 -4.89 -3.87 -0.27
CA PHE A 28 -3.74 -2.99 -0.36
C PHE A 28 -2.70 -3.36 0.69
N PHE A 29 -1.43 -3.17 0.34
CA PHE A 29 -0.32 -3.28 1.26
C PHE A 29 0.04 -1.90 1.83
N THR A 30 1.33 -1.61 2.08
CA THR A 30 1.70 -0.31 2.66
C THR A 30 1.77 0.75 1.57
N VAL A 31 0.63 1.38 1.29
CA VAL A 31 0.53 2.45 0.29
C VAL A 31 1.19 3.72 0.81
N TYR A 32 2.00 4.36 -0.02
CA TYR A 32 2.70 5.60 0.30
C TYR A 32 2.78 6.54 -0.92
N GLY A 33 3.02 7.83 -0.68
CA GLY A 33 3.16 8.84 -1.73
C GLY A 33 2.45 10.16 -1.38
N PRO A 34 2.40 11.11 -2.32
CA PRO A 34 1.68 12.37 -2.17
C PRO A 34 0.23 12.17 -1.71
N TRP A 35 -0.29 13.11 -0.92
CA TRP A 35 -1.63 13.07 -0.34
C TRP A 35 -1.88 11.88 0.60
N GLY A 36 -0.79 11.25 1.09
CA GLY A 36 -0.87 10.18 2.07
C GLY A 36 -1.46 10.64 3.40
N ARG A 37 -1.99 9.68 4.17
CA ARG A 37 -2.57 9.94 5.49
C ARG A 37 -1.50 10.44 6.47
N PRO A 38 -1.76 11.52 7.25
CA PRO A 38 -0.76 12.09 8.17
C PRO A 38 -0.36 11.18 9.34
N ASP A 39 -1.16 10.15 9.62
CA ASP A 39 -0.88 9.15 10.67
C ASP A 39 0.00 7.98 10.19
N MET A 40 0.37 7.94 8.91
CA MET A 40 1.25 6.92 8.35
C MET A 40 2.73 7.26 8.52
N ALA A 41 3.57 6.21 8.53
CA ALA A 41 5.00 6.31 8.86
C ALA A 41 5.75 7.37 8.02
N LEU A 42 5.57 7.38 6.69
CA LEU A 42 6.27 8.32 5.82
C LEU A 42 5.99 9.77 6.23
N PHE A 43 4.73 10.10 6.47
CA PHE A 43 4.33 11.44 6.86
C PHE A 43 4.87 11.83 8.24
N LYS A 44 4.68 10.94 9.24
CA LYS A 44 5.19 11.14 10.61
C LYS A 44 6.70 11.30 10.65
N PHE A 45 7.42 10.46 9.92
CA PHE A 45 8.89 10.51 9.89
C PHE A 45 9.37 11.79 9.21
N THR A 46 8.78 12.17 8.09
CA THR A 46 9.14 13.44 7.40
C THR A 46 8.97 14.63 8.31
N ARG A 47 7.81 14.75 8.96
CA ARG A 47 7.56 15.85 9.89
C ARG A 47 8.53 15.84 11.06
N ALA A 48 8.71 14.70 11.72
CA ALA A 48 9.60 14.59 12.88
C ALA A 48 11.07 14.91 12.52
N ILE A 49 11.55 14.45 11.35
CA ILE A 49 12.91 14.75 10.89
C ILE A 49 13.09 16.26 10.68
N LEU A 50 12.15 16.91 9.98
CA LEU A 50 12.19 18.36 9.74
C LEU A 50 12.08 19.18 11.06
N ASP A 51 11.28 18.69 12.01
CA ASP A 51 11.15 19.30 13.35
C ASP A 51 12.32 18.92 14.28
N SER A 52 13.35 18.20 13.81
CA SER A 52 14.46 17.65 14.61
C SER A 52 14.00 16.81 15.81
N ALA A 53 12.79 16.25 15.76
CA ALA A 53 12.20 15.36 16.75
C ALA A 53 12.59 13.90 16.50
N PRO A 54 12.57 13.03 17.54
CA PRO A 54 12.84 11.60 17.35
C PRO A 54 11.70 10.89 16.61
N ILE A 55 12.06 9.86 15.83
CA ILE A 55 11.11 8.91 15.23
C ILE A 55 11.14 7.58 15.96
N ASP A 56 9.98 6.99 16.21
CA ASP A 56 9.87 5.66 16.81
C ASP A 56 10.05 4.58 15.75
N VAL A 57 11.05 3.72 15.97
CA VAL A 57 11.43 2.62 15.08
C VAL A 57 11.16 1.30 15.79
N PHE A 58 9.98 0.73 15.55
CA PHE A 58 9.52 -0.51 16.19
C PHE A 58 10.30 -1.74 15.73
N ASN A 59 10.25 -2.80 16.57
CA ASN A 59 10.99 -4.05 16.39
C ASN A 59 12.48 -3.80 16.14
N HIS A 60 13.06 -2.82 16.81
CA HIS A 60 14.48 -2.43 16.64
C HIS A 60 14.89 -2.17 15.18
N GLY A 61 13.92 -1.86 14.31
CA GLY A 61 14.12 -1.66 12.88
C GLY A 61 14.06 -2.93 12.03
N GLU A 62 13.87 -4.10 12.63
CA GLU A 62 13.75 -5.39 11.93
C GLU A 62 12.34 -5.59 11.37
N MET A 63 11.87 -4.60 10.63
CA MET A 63 10.56 -4.58 9.97
C MET A 63 10.74 -4.53 8.46
N HIS A 64 9.92 -5.32 7.76
CA HIS A 64 9.88 -5.32 6.31
C HIS A 64 8.45 -5.12 5.82
N ARG A 65 8.25 -4.25 4.85
CA ARG A 65 6.93 -3.94 4.28
C ARG A 65 6.99 -3.95 2.76
N ASP A 66 5.89 -4.38 2.16
CA ASP A 66 5.62 -4.09 0.76
C ASP A 66 5.15 -2.64 0.66
N PHE A 67 6.06 -1.75 0.25
CA PHE A 67 5.74 -0.35 0.02
C PHE A 67 5.26 -0.17 -1.41
N THR A 68 4.00 0.20 -1.55
CA THR A 68 3.32 0.37 -2.84
C THR A 68 3.12 1.85 -3.14
N TYR A 69 3.70 2.36 -4.21
CA TYR A 69 3.55 3.76 -4.57
C TYR A 69 2.11 4.06 -5.02
N VAL A 70 1.58 5.22 -4.62
CA VAL A 70 0.16 5.56 -4.81
C VAL A 70 -0.26 5.57 -6.28
N ASP A 71 0.58 6.05 -7.21
CA ASP A 71 0.23 6.06 -8.63
C ASP A 71 0.17 4.65 -9.21
N ASP A 72 1.06 3.74 -8.78
CA ASP A 72 0.98 2.33 -9.15
C ASP A 72 -0.32 1.70 -8.67
N LEU A 73 -0.75 2.02 -7.44
CA LEU A 73 -2.03 1.58 -6.90
C LEU A 73 -3.20 2.07 -7.76
N VAL A 74 -3.22 3.37 -8.07
CA VAL A 74 -4.29 3.98 -8.88
C VAL A 74 -4.32 3.37 -10.27
N GLN A 75 -3.17 3.17 -10.92
CA GLN A 75 -3.10 2.51 -12.23
C GLN A 75 -3.62 1.07 -12.18
N ALA A 76 -3.31 0.30 -11.13
CA ALA A 76 -3.85 -1.04 -10.94
C ALA A 76 -5.38 -1.03 -10.83
N ILE A 77 -5.93 -0.11 -10.03
CA ILE A 77 -7.39 0.04 -9.88
C ILE A 77 -8.06 0.38 -11.22
N LEU A 78 -7.55 1.39 -11.93
CA LEU A 78 -8.11 1.80 -13.23
C LEU A 78 -8.13 0.65 -14.24
N ARG A 79 -7.09 -0.17 -14.29
CA ARG A 79 -7.04 -1.34 -15.15
C ARG A 79 -8.01 -2.45 -14.70
N LEU A 80 -8.17 -2.66 -13.39
CA LEU A 80 -9.13 -3.65 -12.86
C LEU A 80 -10.59 -3.26 -13.12
N VAL A 81 -10.90 -1.98 -13.26
CA VAL A 81 -12.24 -1.50 -13.67
C VAL A 81 -12.63 -2.02 -15.07
N THR A 82 -11.66 -2.22 -15.97
CA THR A 82 -11.91 -2.70 -17.33
C THR A 82 -12.02 -4.22 -17.44
N VAL A 83 -11.77 -4.96 -16.34
CA VAL A 83 -11.83 -6.42 -16.27
C VAL A 83 -12.68 -6.89 -15.07
N PRO A 84 -13.98 -6.49 -15.01
CA PRO A 84 -14.85 -6.87 -13.91
C PRO A 84 -15.03 -8.40 -13.88
N PRO A 85 -15.27 -9.03 -12.71
CA PRO A 85 -15.54 -10.45 -12.63
C PRO A 85 -16.91 -10.76 -13.27
N GLY A 86 -16.93 -11.62 -14.27
CA GLY A 86 -18.13 -12.10 -14.95
C GLY A 86 -18.29 -13.61 -14.88
N LEU A 87 -19.37 -14.17 -15.46
CA LEU A 87 -19.58 -15.61 -15.51
C LEU A 87 -18.76 -16.29 -16.64
N GLU A 88 -18.41 -15.55 -17.70
CA GLU A 88 -17.70 -16.02 -18.89
C GLU A 88 -16.21 -15.61 -18.92
N ASP A 89 -15.56 -15.54 -17.78
CA ASP A 89 -14.21 -15.02 -17.70
C ASP A 89 -13.13 -15.95 -18.24
N LEU A 90 -12.01 -15.33 -18.60
CA LEU A 90 -10.75 -16.01 -18.90
C LEU A 90 -10.45 -17.07 -17.83
N LYS A 91 -10.07 -18.26 -18.25
CA LYS A 91 -9.62 -19.33 -17.33
C LYS A 91 -8.24 -18.99 -16.79
N ILE A 92 -8.20 -18.10 -15.80
CA ILE A 92 -6.98 -17.73 -15.09
C ILE A 92 -6.72 -18.77 -14.01
N LYS A 93 -5.53 -19.34 -14.02
CA LYS A 93 -5.10 -20.29 -13.00
C LYS A 93 -4.97 -19.55 -11.66
N ASN A 94 -5.60 -20.09 -10.60
CA ASN A 94 -5.62 -19.50 -9.27
C ASN A 94 -6.38 -18.15 -9.17
N ASP A 95 -7.36 -17.89 -10.05
CA ASP A 95 -8.26 -16.75 -9.86
C ASP A 95 -9.03 -16.91 -8.55
N SER A 96 -9.10 -15.84 -7.78
CA SER A 96 -9.88 -15.76 -6.53
C SER A 96 -11.39 -15.57 -6.78
N LYS A 97 -11.83 -15.63 -8.05
CA LYS A 97 -13.21 -15.46 -8.45
C LYS A 97 -14.12 -16.48 -7.77
N SER A 98 -15.27 -16.01 -7.27
CA SER A 98 -16.31 -16.87 -6.74
C SER A 98 -16.97 -17.72 -7.84
N GLN A 99 -17.34 -18.95 -7.50
CA GLN A 99 -18.13 -19.83 -8.40
C GLN A 99 -19.62 -19.50 -8.39
N SER A 100 -20.10 -18.76 -7.40
CA SER A 100 -21.53 -18.48 -7.17
C SER A 100 -21.91 -17.01 -7.28
N ALA A 101 -20.94 -16.11 -7.56
CA ALA A 101 -21.18 -14.68 -7.67
C ALA A 101 -20.15 -14.02 -8.60
N PRO A 102 -20.48 -12.92 -9.29
CA PRO A 102 -19.50 -12.11 -10.01
C PRO A 102 -18.62 -11.32 -9.04
N TRP A 103 -17.80 -12.02 -8.26
CA TRP A 103 -17.01 -11.45 -7.16
C TRP A 103 -15.58 -12.02 -7.14
N ARG A 104 -14.62 -11.16 -6.83
CA ARG A 104 -13.18 -11.48 -6.81
C ARG A 104 -12.45 -10.67 -5.77
N VAL A 105 -11.31 -11.19 -5.27
CA VAL A 105 -10.36 -10.45 -4.42
C VAL A 105 -9.02 -10.36 -5.14
N VAL A 106 -8.42 -9.17 -5.18
CA VAL A 106 -7.12 -8.95 -5.82
C VAL A 106 -6.17 -8.25 -4.86
N ASN A 107 -4.97 -8.79 -4.67
CA ASN A 107 -3.90 -8.09 -3.97
C ASN A 107 -3.30 -7.02 -4.89
N ILE A 108 -3.05 -5.84 -4.33
CA ILE A 108 -2.33 -4.76 -5.02
C ILE A 108 -1.15 -4.33 -4.14
N GLY A 109 0.05 -4.63 -4.60
CA GLY A 109 1.31 -4.34 -3.93
C GLY A 109 2.47 -4.33 -4.92
N ASN A 110 3.65 -3.97 -4.46
CA ASN A 110 4.86 -3.94 -5.28
C ASN A 110 5.51 -5.33 -5.46
N SER A 111 5.02 -6.34 -4.74
CA SER A 111 5.57 -7.71 -4.69
C SER A 111 7.02 -7.76 -4.20
N LYS A 112 7.47 -6.72 -3.52
CA LYS A 112 8.83 -6.60 -2.97
C LYS A 112 8.78 -6.14 -1.52
N SER A 113 9.48 -6.89 -0.67
CA SER A 113 9.56 -6.55 0.76
C SER A 113 10.81 -5.72 1.01
N GLU A 114 10.63 -4.45 1.36
CA GLU A 114 11.69 -3.51 1.67
C GLU A 114 11.87 -3.35 3.18
N SER A 115 13.12 -3.18 3.63
CA SER A 115 13.45 -2.91 5.03
C SER A 115 12.98 -1.52 5.44
N LEU A 116 12.41 -1.40 6.65
CA LEU A 116 12.05 -0.11 7.24
C LEU A 116 13.28 0.82 7.40
N LEU A 117 14.42 0.27 7.78
CA LEU A 117 15.64 1.06 7.90
C LEU A 117 16.12 1.61 6.55
N ARG A 118 16.00 0.80 5.46
CA ARG A 118 16.28 1.29 4.11
C ARG A 118 15.32 2.39 3.69
N PHE A 119 14.04 2.25 4.01
CA PHE A 119 13.02 3.27 3.74
C PHE A 119 13.35 4.60 4.46
N ILE A 120 13.77 4.53 5.74
CA ILE A 120 14.20 5.71 6.51
C ILE A 120 15.48 6.31 5.91
N GLU A 121 16.46 5.49 5.52
CA GLU A 121 17.71 5.95 4.89
C GLU A 121 17.46 6.76 3.61
N VAL A 122 16.57 6.26 2.75
CA VAL A 122 16.18 6.97 1.51
C VAL A 122 15.50 8.30 1.85
N LEU A 123 14.60 8.30 2.86
CA LEU A 123 13.93 9.52 3.31
C LEU A 123 14.93 10.55 3.86
N GLU A 124 15.89 10.13 4.69
CA GLU A 124 16.98 10.98 5.18
C GLU A 124 17.76 11.61 4.02
N GLY A 125 18.06 10.82 2.99
CA GLY A 125 18.78 11.30 1.81
C GLY A 125 18.00 12.36 1.03
N GLU A 126 16.69 12.19 0.85
CA GLU A 126 15.85 13.15 0.12
C GLU A 126 15.54 14.42 0.95
N LEU A 127 15.51 14.31 2.28
CA LEU A 127 15.35 15.47 3.16
C LEU A 127 16.67 16.25 3.37
N GLY A 128 17.82 15.59 3.23
CA GLY A 128 19.14 16.14 3.55
C GLY A 128 19.45 16.15 5.05
N GLU A 129 18.63 15.49 5.87
CA GLU A 129 18.72 15.47 7.33
C GLU A 129 18.66 14.04 7.88
N LYS A 130 19.33 13.81 9.04
CA LYS A 130 19.35 12.51 9.71
C LYS A 130 18.27 12.41 10.77
N ALA A 131 17.55 11.27 10.78
CA ALA A 131 16.57 10.96 11.79
C ALA A 131 17.22 10.63 13.14
N LYS A 132 16.67 11.19 14.22
CA LYS A 132 16.93 10.74 15.59
C LYS A 132 16.07 9.51 15.85
N LYS A 133 16.65 8.31 15.83
CA LYS A 133 15.92 7.04 15.92
C LYS A 133 15.76 6.59 17.37
N ASN A 134 14.52 6.41 17.83
CA ASN A 134 14.17 5.77 19.09
C ASN A 134 13.76 4.32 18.79
N PHE A 135 14.61 3.35 19.10
CA PHE A 135 14.36 1.94 18.84
C PHE A 135 13.48 1.33 19.92
N LEU A 136 12.35 0.77 19.52
CA LEU A 136 11.33 0.20 20.39
C LEU A 136 11.11 -1.29 20.09
N PRO A 137 10.59 -2.08 21.06
CA PRO A 137 10.17 -3.45 20.83
C PRO A 137 9.05 -3.54 19.79
N LEU A 138 8.78 -4.75 19.28
CA LEU A 138 7.64 -5.01 18.40
C LEU A 138 6.31 -4.66 19.09
N GLN A 139 5.44 -3.95 18.40
CA GLN A 139 4.09 -3.66 18.90
C GLN A 139 3.22 -4.92 18.88
N ALA A 140 2.37 -5.08 19.90
CA ALA A 140 1.43 -6.17 19.95
C ALA A 140 0.47 -6.14 18.76
N GLY A 141 0.34 -7.28 18.06
CA GLY A 141 -0.53 -7.39 16.87
C GLY A 141 0.08 -6.93 15.55
N ASP A 142 1.31 -6.39 15.56
CA ASP A 142 2.03 -6.09 14.32
C ASP A 142 2.79 -7.32 13.80
N VAL A 143 3.05 -7.35 12.49
CA VAL A 143 3.78 -8.45 11.83
C VAL A 143 5.13 -7.97 11.33
N PRO A 144 6.22 -8.74 11.52
CA PRO A 144 7.56 -8.28 11.17
C PRO A 144 7.78 -8.14 9.66
N LYS A 145 7.04 -8.90 8.82
CA LYS A 145 7.24 -8.89 7.37
C LYS A 145 5.94 -9.04 6.60
N THR A 146 5.75 -8.23 5.56
CA THR A 146 4.64 -8.35 4.60
C THR A 146 5.15 -8.19 3.16
N TRP A 147 4.53 -8.91 2.23
CA TRP A 147 4.66 -8.69 0.78
C TRP A 147 3.43 -9.22 0.06
N ALA A 148 3.11 -8.64 -1.09
CA ALA A 148 1.98 -9.05 -1.91
C ALA A 148 2.38 -10.12 -2.92
N ASP A 149 1.54 -11.13 -3.10
CA ASP A 149 1.48 -11.87 -4.36
C ASP A 149 0.51 -11.15 -5.29
N CYS A 150 1.04 -10.52 -6.33
CA CYS A 150 0.28 -9.78 -7.34
C CYS A 150 0.20 -10.52 -8.69
N SER A 151 0.42 -11.84 -8.72
CA SER A 151 0.33 -12.65 -9.93
C SER A 151 -1.04 -12.51 -10.60
N LEU A 152 -2.13 -12.60 -9.83
CA LEU A 152 -3.49 -12.43 -10.35
C LEU A 152 -3.72 -11.02 -10.94
N LEU A 153 -3.24 -9.96 -10.30
CA LEU A 153 -3.30 -8.61 -10.86
C LEU A 153 -2.62 -8.55 -12.23
N THR A 154 -1.42 -9.13 -12.32
CA THR A 154 -0.64 -9.13 -13.57
C THR A 154 -1.33 -9.95 -14.66
N GLU A 155 -1.89 -11.11 -14.34
CA GLU A 155 -2.61 -11.96 -15.29
C GLU A 155 -3.89 -11.29 -15.81
N LEU A 156 -4.64 -10.59 -14.94
CA LEU A 156 -5.87 -9.89 -15.31
C LEU A 156 -5.62 -8.65 -16.16
N THR A 157 -4.55 -7.89 -15.87
CA THR A 157 -4.41 -6.50 -16.37
C THR A 157 -3.16 -6.27 -17.21
N GLY A 158 -2.23 -7.22 -17.25
CA GLY A 158 -0.89 -7.04 -17.84
C GLY A 158 -0.03 -6.01 -17.08
N PHE A 159 -0.48 -5.53 -15.91
CA PHE A 159 0.20 -4.49 -15.14
C PHE A 159 0.80 -5.04 -13.85
N LYS A 160 2.01 -4.59 -13.53
CA LYS A 160 2.71 -4.90 -12.29
C LYS A 160 3.24 -3.60 -11.68
N PRO A 161 2.83 -3.25 -10.44
CA PRO A 161 3.46 -2.18 -9.68
C PRO A 161 4.96 -2.37 -9.60
N SER A 162 5.75 -1.30 -9.83
CA SER A 162 7.20 -1.42 -9.92
C SER A 162 7.98 -0.17 -9.52
N THR A 163 7.30 0.89 -9.08
CA THR A 163 7.97 2.14 -8.69
C THR A 163 8.93 1.90 -7.54
N PRO A 164 10.24 2.21 -7.71
CA PRO A 164 11.24 2.10 -6.65
C PRO A 164 10.92 3.04 -5.47
N ILE A 165 11.30 2.63 -4.24
CA ILE A 165 11.07 3.47 -3.05
C ILE A 165 11.79 4.81 -3.15
N GLU A 166 12.94 4.87 -3.79
CA GLU A 166 13.71 6.09 -4.03
C GLU A 166 12.90 7.12 -4.84
N THR A 167 12.24 6.66 -5.90
CA THR A 167 11.39 7.52 -6.73
C THR A 167 10.14 7.98 -5.97
N GLY A 168 9.46 7.06 -5.31
CA GLY A 168 8.23 7.38 -4.59
C GLY A 168 8.45 8.31 -3.41
N ILE A 169 9.54 8.11 -2.62
CA ILE A 169 9.90 8.99 -1.51
C ILE A 169 10.31 10.38 -2.00
N ARG A 170 11.11 10.47 -3.08
CA ARG A 170 11.46 11.76 -3.70
C ARG A 170 10.22 12.55 -4.10
N ASN A 171 9.27 11.92 -4.79
CA ASN A 171 8.03 12.56 -5.20
C ASN A 171 7.20 13.03 -4.00
N PHE A 172 7.15 12.22 -2.93
CA PHE A 172 6.48 12.59 -1.69
C PHE A 172 7.14 13.80 -1.01
N VAL A 173 8.48 13.79 -0.86
CA VAL A 173 9.22 14.90 -0.22
C VAL A 173 9.05 16.20 -1.01
N HIS A 174 9.10 16.12 -2.34
CA HIS A 174 8.85 17.27 -3.21
C HIS A 174 7.44 17.85 -3.01
N TRP A 175 6.42 17.00 -3.05
CA TRP A 175 5.03 17.39 -2.77
C TRP A 175 4.89 17.96 -1.36
N TYR A 176 5.47 17.30 -0.33
CA TYR A 176 5.37 17.72 1.06
C TYR A 176 5.91 19.14 1.25
N ARG A 177 7.10 19.43 0.73
CA ARG A 177 7.71 20.78 0.79
C ARG A 177 6.83 21.81 0.08
N GLN A 178 6.40 21.54 -1.13
CA GLN A 178 5.53 22.48 -1.87
C GLN A 178 4.22 22.75 -1.15
N TYR A 179 3.60 21.74 -0.57
CA TYR A 179 2.31 21.87 0.09
C TYR A 179 2.43 22.63 1.41
N TYR A 180 3.38 22.26 2.28
CA TYR A 180 3.51 22.85 3.61
C TYR A 180 4.29 24.18 3.62
N GLU A 181 5.32 24.36 2.81
CA GLU A 181 6.03 25.64 2.69
C GLU A 181 5.15 26.78 2.12
N ASN A 182 4.10 26.42 1.35
CA ASN A 182 3.12 27.42 0.87
C ASN A 182 1.99 27.70 1.88
N LEU A 183 1.82 26.88 2.93
CA LEU A 183 0.85 27.16 4.01
C LEU A 183 1.42 28.09 5.08
N ASP A 184 2.75 28.16 5.21
CA ASP A 184 3.45 29.04 6.16
C ASP A 184 3.71 30.46 5.60
N ARG A 185 3.18 30.77 4.40
CA ARG A 185 3.17 32.08 3.76
C ARG A 185 1.79 32.71 3.78
#